data_cb1b1bdf30c46759f92ac6f379555caa
#
_entry.id   cb1b1bdf30c46759f92ac6f379555caa
#
_cell.length_a   1.000
_cell.length_b   1.000
_cell.length_c   1.000
_cell.angle_alpha   90.00
_cell.angle_beta   90.00
_cell.angle_gamma   90.00
#
_symmetry.space_group_name_H-M   'P 1'
#
loop_
_entity.id
_entity.type
_entity.pdbx_description
1 polymer ?
#
loop_
_entity_poly.entity_id
_entity_poly.type
_entity_poly.pdbx_seq_one_letter_code
_entity_poly.pdbx_strand_id
1 'polypeptide(L)'
;MREWDEQPDSAEGEAPSKSALKRRMLELQELGEALVGLSEKQLEKLPVEDERLLEAIREAADMRSHSAKRRHMQLIGKLMRDIDATLIEGALNAMDNQRREDASAFHQLEQLRDEVLAAGPGGTALVMARWPMADRQQLRQLILQHQRESKHNKPPAAGRKLFRLLRELEELYGDAG
;
A
#
# COMPACT_ATOMS: atom_id res chain seq x y z
N MET A 1 -12.71 -68.00 4.85
CA MET A 1 -11.61 -67.05 4.55
C MET A 1 -12.17 -66.18 3.50
N ARG A 2 -12.63 -64.96 3.90
CA ARG A 2 -13.18 -63.92 3.00
C ARG A 2 -12.24 -62.79 3.01
N GLU A 3 -11.56 -62.57 1.89
CA GLU A 3 -10.77 -61.39 1.59
C GLU A 3 -11.71 -60.18 1.53
N TRP A 4 -11.42 -59.18 2.33
CA TRP A 4 -12.02 -57.84 2.23
C TRP A 4 -11.18 -57.06 1.22
N ASP A 5 -11.77 -56.82 0.04
CA ASP A 5 -11.22 -55.89 -0.92
C ASP A 5 -11.19 -54.50 -0.28
N GLU A 6 -9.99 -54.00 0.03
CA GLU A 6 -9.74 -52.61 0.32
C GLU A 6 -9.89 -51.81 -1.00
N GLN A 7 -11.02 -51.14 -1.15
CA GLN A 7 -11.18 -50.13 -2.18
C GLN A 7 -10.28 -48.92 -1.80
N PRO A 8 -9.45 -48.41 -2.73
CA PRO A 8 -8.72 -47.17 -2.49
C PRO A 8 -9.73 -46.04 -2.42
N ASP A 9 -9.67 -45.32 -1.29
CA ASP A 9 -10.36 -44.07 -1.02
C ASP A 9 -9.98 -43.08 -2.10
N SER A 10 -10.84 -42.95 -3.11
CA SER A 10 -10.75 -41.88 -4.10
C SER A 10 -11.07 -40.58 -3.39
N ALA A 11 -10.02 -39.77 -3.11
CA ALA A 11 -10.12 -38.41 -2.68
C ALA A 11 -10.79 -37.57 -3.78
N GLU A 12 -12.09 -37.79 -3.98
CA GLU A 12 -12.96 -36.85 -4.70
C GLU A 12 -13.08 -35.61 -3.81
N GLY A 13 -12.65 -34.44 -4.36
CA GLY A 13 -12.61 -33.17 -3.66
C GLY A 13 -13.93 -32.87 -2.95
N GLU A 14 -13.91 -32.89 -1.63
CA GLU A 14 -15.08 -32.55 -0.82
C GLU A 14 -15.62 -31.19 -1.25
N ALA A 15 -16.88 -31.14 -1.63
CA ALA A 15 -17.56 -29.88 -1.93
C ALA A 15 -17.43 -28.94 -0.72
N PRO A 16 -17.09 -27.64 -0.95
CA PRO A 16 -16.84 -26.72 0.15
C PRO A 16 -18.02 -26.65 1.11
N SER A 17 -17.74 -26.70 2.40
CA SER A 17 -18.78 -26.66 3.44
C SER A 17 -19.62 -25.36 3.34
N LYS A 18 -20.87 -25.39 3.80
CA LYS A 18 -21.75 -24.21 3.79
C LYS A 18 -21.11 -22.99 4.46
N SER A 19 -20.31 -23.21 5.50
CA SER A 19 -19.56 -22.15 6.18
C SER A 19 -18.39 -21.61 5.33
N ALA A 20 -17.72 -22.46 4.56
CA ALA A 20 -16.67 -22.04 3.63
C ALA A 20 -17.25 -21.19 2.48
N LEU A 21 -18.40 -21.63 1.91
CA LEU A 21 -19.09 -20.85 0.89
C LEU A 21 -19.54 -19.48 1.40
N LYS A 22 -20.11 -19.42 2.61
CA LYS A 22 -20.52 -18.14 3.22
C LYS A 22 -19.31 -17.22 3.44
N ARG A 23 -18.19 -17.77 3.88
CA ARG A 23 -16.94 -17.00 4.06
C ARG A 23 -16.44 -16.45 2.74
N ARG A 24 -16.37 -17.29 1.70
CA ARG A 24 -15.95 -16.85 0.36
C ARG A 24 -16.87 -15.76 -0.21
N MET A 25 -18.18 -15.85 0.02
CA MET A 25 -19.12 -14.80 -0.40
C MET A 25 -18.87 -13.47 0.30
N LEU A 26 -18.50 -13.50 1.59
CA LEU A 26 -18.16 -12.29 2.34
C LEU A 26 -16.85 -11.68 1.82
N GLU A 27 -15.82 -12.51 1.59
CA GLU A 27 -14.54 -12.06 1.01
C GLU A 27 -14.74 -11.37 -0.34
N LEU A 28 -15.56 -11.95 -1.23
CA LEU A 28 -15.88 -11.34 -2.53
C LEU A 28 -16.65 -10.03 -2.39
N GLN A 29 -17.51 -9.92 -1.39
CA GLN A 29 -18.21 -8.66 -1.10
C GLN A 29 -17.25 -7.59 -0.60
N GLU A 30 -16.37 -7.93 0.34
CA GLU A 30 -15.33 -7.03 0.86
C GLU A 30 -14.39 -6.57 -0.26
N LEU A 31 -14.00 -7.50 -1.15
CA LEU A 31 -13.21 -7.16 -2.33
C LEU A 31 -13.94 -6.18 -3.25
N GLY A 32 -15.22 -6.42 -3.53
CA GLY A 32 -16.05 -5.50 -4.32
C GLY A 32 -16.14 -4.10 -3.68
N GLU A 33 -16.29 -4.02 -2.35
CA GLU A 33 -16.28 -2.76 -1.60
C GLU A 33 -14.94 -2.04 -1.71
N ALA A 34 -13.83 -2.79 -1.61
CA ALA A 34 -12.49 -2.24 -1.77
C ALA A 34 -12.29 -1.66 -3.19
N LEU A 35 -12.74 -2.36 -4.24
CA LEU A 35 -12.65 -1.89 -5.63
C LEU A 35 -13.42 -0.58 -5.84
N VAL A 36 -14.62 -0.44 -5.28
CA VAL A 36 -15.43 0.80 -5.35
C VAL A 36 -14.76 1.98 -4.63
N GLY A 37 -13.88 1.71 -3.66
CA GLY A 37 -13.12 2.72 -2.95
C GLY A 37 -11.87 3.22 -3.69
N LEU A 38 -11.48 2.60 -4.81
CA LEU A 38 -10.30 2.97 -5.57
C LEU A 38 -10.55 4.19 -6.47
N SER A 39 -9.49 4.96 -6.72
CA SER A 39 -9.48 5.96 -7.78
C SER A 39 -9.40 5.28 -9.15
N GLU A 40 -9.83 5.97 -10.22
CA GLU A 40 -9.75 5.45 -11.59
C GLU A 40 -8.33 4.99 -11.97
N LYS A 41 -7.31 5.77 -11.63
CA LYS A 41 -5.89 5.41 -11.87
C LYS A 41 -5.43 4.15 -11.12
N GLN A 42 -6.05 3.81 -10.00
CA GLN A 42 -5.76 2.59 -9.26
C GLN A 42 -6.52 1.41 -9.86
N LEU A 43 -7.77 1.62 -10.25
CA LEU A 43 -8.61 0.62 -10.89
C LEU A 43 -8.02 0.15 -12.23
N GLU A 44 -7.47 1.08 -13.04
CA GLU A 44 -6.79 0.79 -14.31
C GLU A 44 -5.55 -0.12 -14.17
N LYS A 45 -4.95 -0.17 -12.97
CA LYS A 45 -3.79 -1.03 -12.70
C LYS A 45 -4.16 -2.45 -12.30
N LEU A 46 -5.43 -2.70 -12.03
CA LEU A 46 -5.91 -4.02 -11.63
C LEU A 46 -6.30 -4.86 -12.86
N PRO A 47 -6.08 -6.18 -12.80
CA PRO A 47 -6.44 -7.09 -13.89
C PRO A 47 -7.93 -7.43 -13.86
N VAL A 48 -8.79 -6.42 -14.01
CA VAL A 48 -10.24 -6.58 -14.09
C VAL A 48 -10.64 -6.61 -15.57
N GLU A 49 -10.91 -7.79 -16.10
CA GLU A 49 -11.21 -7.98 -17.53
C GLU A 49 -12.71 -7.84 -17.85
N ASP A 50 -13.60 -8.06 -16.87
CA ASP A 50 -15.06 -7.94 -17.08
C ASP A 50 -15.49 -6.47 -17.12
N GLU A 51 -15.84 -5.99 -18.33
CA GLU A 51 -16.28 -4.61 -18.54
C GLU A 51 -17.54 -4.25 -17.75
N ARG A 52 -18.46 -5.20 -17.55
CA ARG A 52 -19.69 -4.98 -16.76
C ARG A 52 -19.37 -4.78 -15.28
N LEU A 53 -18.36 -5.48 -14.78
CA LEU A 53 -17.87 -5.27 -13.42
C LEU A 53 -17.22 -3.91 -13.27
N LEU A 54 -16.35 -3.51 -14.21
CA LEU A 54 -15.73 -2.18 -14.23
C LEU A 54 -16.76 -1.06 -14.26
N GLU A 55 -17.77 -1.17 -15.14
CA GLU A 55 -18.85 -0.21 -15.23
C GLU A 55 -19.65 -0.12 -13.92
N ALA A 56 -20.02 -1.27 -13.34
CA ALA A 56 -20.71 -1.34 -12.06
C ALA A 56 -19.90 -0.71 -10.92
N ILE A 57 -18.57 -0.91 -10.89
CA ILE A 57 -17.69 -0.28 -9.88
C ILE A 57 -17.69 1.24 -10.04
N ARG A 58 -17.54 1.76 -11.27
CA ARG A 58 -17.56 3.20 -11.57
C ARG A 58 -18.88 3.85 -11.17
N GLU A 59 -19.98 3.24 -11.55
CA GLU A 59 -21.31 3.72 -11.17
C GLU A 59 -21.50 3.76 -9.65
N ALA A 60 -21.07 2.71 -8.95
CA ALA A 60 -21.16 2.66 -7.49
C ALA A 60 -20.33 3.76 -6.80
N ALA A 61 -19.17 4.12 -7.36
CA ALA A 61 -18.31 5.18 -6.82
C ALA A 61 -19.02 6.54 -6.86
N ASP A 62 -19.77 6.82 -7.92
CA ASP A 62 -20.47 8.10 -8.12
C ASP A 62 -21.83 8.19 -7.39
N MET A 63 -22.34 7.08 -6.87
CA MET A 63 -23.64 7.05 -6.21
C MET A 63 -23.64 7.77 -4.86
N ARG A 64 -24.54 8.78 -4.73
CA ARG A 64 -24.76 9.53 -3.48
C ARG A 64 -25.81 8.90 -2.57
N SER A 65 -26.76 8.14 -3.13
CA SER A 65 -27.82 7.50 -2.36
C SER A 65 -27.33 6.17 -1.75
N HIS A 66 -27.35 6.07 -0.43
CA HIS A 66 -26.98 4.85 0.29
C HIS A 66 -27.81 3.63 -0.11
N SER A 67 -29.11 3.80 -0.35
CA SER A 67 -29.99 2.70 -0.74
C SER A 67 -29.74 2.22 -2.16
N ALA A 68 -29.43 3.15 -3.09
CA ALA A 68 -29.04 2.81 -4.45
C ALA A 68 -27.66 2.11 -4.46
N LYS A 69 -26.68 2.67 -3.77
CA LYS A 69 -25.33 2.09 -3.63
C LYS A 69 -25.40 0.67 -3.06
N ARG A 70 -26.20 0.44 -2.01
CA ARG A 70 -26.36 -0.91 -1.42
C ARG A 70 -26.89 -1.94 -2.45
N ARG A 71 -27.89 -1.56 -3.25
CA ARG A 71 -28.41 -2.45 -4.32
C ARG A 71 -27.36 -2.70 -5.40
N HIS A 72 -26.61 -1.66 -5.74
CA HIS A 72 -25.56 -1.75 -6.76
C HIS A 72 -24.38 -2.63 -6.26
N MET A 73 -24.03 -2.55 -4.98
CA MET A 73 -23.06 -3.47 -4.35
C MET A 73 -23.50 -4.94 -4.40
N GLN A 74 -24.81 -5.22 -4.38
CA GLN A 74 -25.31 -6.59 -4.59
C GLN A 74 -25.07 -7.08 -6.01
N LEU A 75 -25.18 -6.19 -7.03
CA LEU A 75 -24.84 -6.50 -8.41
C LEU A 75 -23.33 -6.78 -8.53
N ILE A 76 -22.48 -5.93 -7.97
CA ILE A 76 -21.01 -6.13 -7.94
C ILE A 76 -20.69 -7.48 -7.29
N GLY A 77 -21.26 -7.79 -6.13
CA GLY A 77 -21.07 -9.08 -5.46
C GLY A 77 -21.56 -10.28 -6.27
N LYS A 78 -22.55 -10.11 -7.17
CA LYS A 78 -22.96 -11.16 -8.11
C LYS A 78 -21.94 -11.31 -9.22
N LEU A 79 -21.48 -10.23 -9.84
CA LEU A 79 -20.48 -10.26 -10.91
C LEU A 79 -19.15 -10.82 -10.42
N MET A 80 -18.73 -10.48 -9.20
CA MET A 80 -17.51 -11.00 -8.57
C MET A 80 -17.51 -12.53 -8.38
N ARG A 81 -18.68 -13.18 -8.36
CA ARG A 81 -18.77 -14.65 -8.27
C ARG A 81 -18.52 -15.36 -9.59
N ASP A 82 -18.74 -14.65 -10.69
CA ASP A 82 -18.65 -15.19 -12.04
C ASP A 82 -17.22 -15.06 -12.62
N ILE A 83 -16.31 -14.39 -11.90
CA ILE A 83 -14.91 -14.17 -12.30
C ILE A 83 -13.92 -14.88 -11.34
N ASP A 84 -12.70 -15.11 -11.83
CA ASP A 84 -11.59 -15.48 -10.95
C ASP A 84 -11.03 -14.24 -10.23
N ALA A 85 -11.47 -14.03 -9.00
CA ALA A 85 -11.06 -12.89 -8.20
C ALA A 85 -9.62 -12.98 -7.66
N THR A 86 -8.95 -14.13 -7.80
CA THR A 86 -7.62 -14.39 -7.20
C THR A 86 -6.57 -13.42 -7.71
N LEU A 87 -6.58 -13.12 -9.01
CA LEU A 87 -5.64 -12.17 -9.61
C LEU A 87 -5.89 -10.73 -9.13
N ILE A 88 -7.16 -10.36 -8.97
CA ILE A 88 -7.55 -9.04 -8.47
C ILE A 88 -7.15 -8.89 -7.01
N GLU A 89 -7.42 -9.91 -6.18
CA GLU A 89 -7.00 -9.96 -4.76
C GLU A 89 -5.48 -9.82 -4.63
N GLY A 90 -4.72 -10.58 -5.45
CA GLY A 90 -3.26 -10.50 -5.47
C GLY A 90 -2.74 -9.13 -5.84
N ALA A 91 -3.29 -8.52 -6.89
CA ALA A 91 -2.89 -7.18 -7.34
C ALA A 91 -3.26 -6.09 -6.32
N LEU A 92 -4.43 -6.17 -5.69
CA LEU A 92 -4.85 -5.24 -4.64
C LEU A 92 -3.94 -5.34 -3.41
N ASN A 93 -3.62 -6.56 -2.97
CA ASN A 93 -2.69 -6.79 -1.86
C ASN A 93 -1.29 -6.27 -2.18
N ALA A 94 -0.80 -6.44 -3.41
CA ALA A 94 0.49 -5.90 -3.85
C ALA A 94 0.49 -4.35 -3.80
N MET A 95 -0.60 -3.71 -4.25
CA MET A 95 -0.75 -2.26 -4.16
C MET A 95 -0.77 -1.76 -2.70
N ASP A 96 -1.45 -2.45 -1.81
CA ASP A 96 -1.51 -2.07 -0.39
C ASP A 96 -0.16 -2.28 0.31
N ASN A 97 0.57 -3.36 -0.01
CA ASN A 97 1.91 -3.58 0.51
C ASN A 97 2.87 -2.49 0.05
N GLN A 98 2.86 -2.15 -1.25
CA GLN A 98 3.68 -1.06 -1.78
C GLN A 98 3.40 0.27 -1.06
N ARG A 99 2.12 0.61 -0.83
CA ARG A 99 1.75 1.82 -0.08
C ARG A 99 2.25 1.81 1.35
N ARG A 100 2.25 0.63 2.01
CA ARG A 100 2.79 0.49 3.39
C ARG A 100 4.31 0.63 3.39
N GLU A 101 5.00 0.06 2.41
CA GLU A 101 6.45 0.20 2.24
C GLU A 101 6.83 1.66 1.98
N ASP A 102 6.15 2.34 1.07
CA ASP A 102 6.37 3.76 0.77
C ASP A 102 6.13 4.64 2.03
N ALA A 103 5.07 4.37 2.78
CA ALA A 103 4.77 5.08 4.02
C ALA A 103 5.84 4.80 5.09
N SER A 104 6.30 3.57 5.21
CA SER A 104 7.38 3.20 6.14
C SER A 104 8.69 3.89 5.80
N ALA A 105 9.08 3.86 4.52
CA ALA A 105 10.27 4.55 4.02
C ALA A 105 10.20 6.07 4.29
N PHE A 106 9.03 6.68 4.05
CA PHE A 106 8.80 8.09 4.34
C PHE A 106 8.99 8.39 5.84
N HIS A 107 8.42 7.59 6.73
CA HIS A 107 8.59 7.77 8.19
C HIS A 107 10.03 7.58 8.65
N GLN A 108 10.78 6.64 8.07
CA GLN A 108 12.20 6.46 8.37
C GLN A 108 13.01 7.70 7.99
N LEU A 109 12.72 8.32 6.85
CA LEU A 109 13.37 9.57 6.45
C LEU A 109 13.00 10.76 7.35
N GLU A 110 11.74 10.81 7.82
CA GLU A 110 11.33 11.82 8.80
C GLU A 110 12.08 11.65 10.14
N GLN A 111 12.19 10.43 10.64
CA GLN A 111 12.95 10.13 11.85
C GLN A 111 14.41 10.51 11.70
N LEU A 112 15.05 10.11 10.58
CA LEU A 112 16.43 10.46 10.30
C LEU A 112 16.62 11.99 10.23
N ARG A 113 15.71 12.73 9.58
CA ARG A 113 15.75 14.19 9.58
C ARG A 113 15.78 14.74 11.01
N ASP A 114 14.90 14.26 11.85
CA ASP A 114 14.76 14.74 13.22
C ASP A 114 15.99 14.40 14.08
N GLU A 115 16.54 13.20 13.92
CA GLU A 115 17.80 12.78 14.55
C GLU A 115 18.98 13.66 14.10
N VAL A 116 19.11 13.91 12.80
CA VAL A 116 20.16 14.79 12.23
C VAL A 116 20.06 16.19 12.79
N LEU A 117 18.84 16.75 12.86
CA LEU A 117 18.62 18.09 13.39
C LEU A 117 18.87 18.17 14.89
N ALA A 118 18.47 17.15 15.65
CA ALA A 118 18.71 17.06 17.09
C ALA A 118 20.21 16.90 17.44
N ALA A 119 20.95 16.10 16.64
CA ALA A 119 22.40 15.94 16.79
C ALA A 119 23.20 17.18 16.43
N GLY A 120 22.59 18.17 15.79
CA GLY A 120 23.27 19.40 15.39
C GLY A 120 24.47 19.13 14.48
N PRO A 121 25.68 19.73 14.75
CA PRO A 121 26.86 19.51 13.88
C PRO A 121 27.24 18.04 13.68
N GLY A 122 26.95 17.18 14.65
CA GLY A 122 27.19 15.72 14.58
C GLY A 122 26.24 15.00 13.61
N GLY A 123 25.09 15.57 13.30
CA GLY A 123 24.09 14.96 12.42
C GLY A 123 24.59 14.74 10.98
N THR A 124 25.60 15.51 10.54
CA THR A 124 26.26 15.26 9.24
C THR A 124 26.83 13.84 9.16
N ALA A 125 27.39 13.32 10.26
CA ALA A 125 27.96 11.97 10.28
C ALA A 125 26.89 10.87 10.10
N LEU A 126 25.68 11.08 10.63
CA LEU A 126 24.57 10.13 10.46
C LEU A 126 24.18 9.96 8.99
N VAL A 127 24.08 11.10 8.25
CA VAL A 127 23.77 11.08 6.82
C VAL A 127 24.91 10.45 6.01
N MET A 128 26.16 10.84 6.30
CA MET A 128 27.35 10.31 5.61
C MET A 128 27.58 8.81 5.85
N ALA A 129 27.13 8.27 7.00
CA ALA A 129 27.19 6.84 7.27
C ALA A 129 26.26 6.04 6.35
N ARG A 130 25.10 6.59 6.03
CA ARG A 130 24.12 5.96 5.12
C ARG A 130 24.43 6.25 3.64
N TRP A 131 24.83 7.49 3.33
CA TRP A 131 25.16 7.92 1.97
C TRP A 131 26.52 8.64 1.95
N PRO A 132 27.63 7.91 1.76
CA PRO A 132 28.98 8.49 1.75
C PRO A 132 29.19 9.56 0.69
N MET A 133 28.39 9.54 -0.39
CA MET A 133 28.45 10.49 -1.51
C MET A 133 27.71 11.81 -1.25
N ALA A 134 26.99 11.93 -0.12
CA ALA A 134 26.24 13.14 0.21
C ALA A 134 27.14 14.36 0.38
N ASP A 135 26.68 15.54 -0.05
CA ASP A 135 27.42 16.80 0.12
C ASP A 135 27.45 17.22 1.59
N ARG A 136 28.60 16.99 2.24
CA ARG A 136 28.87 17.34 3.62
C ARG A 136 28.69 18.84 3.89
N GLN A 137 29.05 19.69 2.94
CA GLN A 137 28.96 21.13 3.12
C GLN A 137 27.51 21.59 3.11
N GLN A 138 26.71 21.09 2.17
CA GLN A 138 25.28 21.36 2.08
C GLN A 138 24.55 20.91 3.35
N LEU A 139 24.82 19.68 3.83
CA LEU A 139 24.24 19.16 5.08
C LEU A 139 24.56 20.08 6.26
N ARG A 140 25.83 20.46 6.41
CA ARG A 140 26.27 21.36 7.50
C ARG A 140 25.57 22.71 7.45
N GLN A 141 25.41 23.28 6.26
CA GLN A 141 24.70 24.55 6.08
C GLN A 141 23.24 24.44 6.50
N LEU A 142 22.54 23.38 6.10
CA LEU A 142 21.13 23.15 6.45
C LEU A 142 20.93 22.97 7.97
N ILE A 143 21.81 22.21 8.62
CA ILE A 143 21.78 22.01 10.07
C ILE A 143 22.01 23.33 10.81
N LEU A 144 23.02 24.11 10.42
CA LEU A 144 23.29 25.42 11.03
C LEU A 144 22.14 26.41 10.78
N GLN A 145 21.55 26.39 9.59
CA GLN A 145 20.39 27.23 9.28
C GLN A 145 19.20 26.85 10.17
N HIS A 146 18.92 25.56 10.35
CA HIS A 146 17.86 25.09 11.24
C HIS A 146 18.06 25.59 12.69
N GLN A 147 19.27 25.50 13.22
CA GLN A 147 19.58 26.00 14.55
C GLN A 147 19.34 27.52 14.71
N ARG A 148 19.64 28.30 13.66
CA ARG A 148 19.35 29.73 13.64
C ARG A 148 17.84 30.01 13.57
N GLU A 149 17.11 29.25 12.73
CA GLU A 149 15.66 29.36 12.62
C GLU A 149 14.99 29.08 13.97
N SER A 150 15.39 27.99 14.66
CA SER A 150 14.88 27.64 15.99
C SER A 150 15.15 28.69 17.04
N LYS A 151 16.37 29.26 17.09
CA LYS A 151 16.73 30.33 18.05
C LYS A 151 15.92 31.61 17.85
N HIS A 152 15.48 31.88 16.61
CA HIS A 152 14.76 33.11 16.27
C HIS A 152 13.26 32.89 16.06
N ASN A 153 12.73 31.69 16.43
CA ASN A 153 11.32 31.34 16.26
C ASN A 153 10.82 31.53 14.82
N LYS A 154 11.71 31.27 13.83
CA LYS A 154 11.38 31.37 12.40
C LYS A 154 10.77 30.07 11.89
N PRO A 155 9.96 30.10 10.79
CA PRO A 155 9.43 28.91 10.17
C PRO A 155 10.53 27.90 9.81
N PRO A 156 10.35 26.59 10.02
CA PRO A 156 11.37 25.55 9.84
C PRO A 156 11.63 25.24 8.36
N ALA A 157 12.21 26.19 7.63
CA ALA A 157 12.49 26.05 6.21
C ALA A 157 13.66 25.11 5.95
N ALA A 158 14.69 25.14 6.81
CA ALA A 158 15.86 24.29 6.70
C ALA A 158 15.52 22.80 6.92
N GLY A 159 14.64 22.48 7.86
CA GLY A 159 14.16 21.11 8.08
C GLY A 159 13.46 20.52 6.85
N ARG A 160 12.63 21.32 6.17
CA ARG A 160 11.98 20.90 4.91
C ARG A 160 12.97 20.68 3.77
N LYS A 161 14.01 21.54 3.69
CA LYS A 161 15.08 21.37 2.68
C LYS A 161 15.92 20.13 2.97
N LEU A 162 16.25 19.88 4.23
CA LEU A 162 16.97 18.67 4.63
C LEU A 162 16.17 17.42 4.28
N PHE A 163 14.88 17.37 4.61
CA PHE A 163 14.04 16.23 4.25
C PHE A 163 14.02 15.97 2.74
N ARG A 164 13.92 17.01 1.92
CA ARG A 164 13.97 16.88 0.46
C ARG A 164 15.31 16.30 0.00
N LEU A 165 16.42 16.79 0.55
CA LEU A 165 17.75 16.25 0.25
C LEU A 165 17.90 14.79 0.64
N LEU A 166 17.42 14.38 1.84
CA LEU A 166 17.45 12.99 2.28
C LEU A 166 16.62 12.09 1.35
N ARG A 167 15.47 12.57 0.89
CA ARG A 167 14.64 11.85 -0.06
C ARG A 167 15.32 11.70 -1.42
N GLU A 168 15.97 12.73 -1.94
CA GLU A 168 16.76 12.67 -3.17
C GLU A 168 17.93 11.67 -3.05
N LEU A 169 18.59 11.62 -1.89
CA LEU A 169 19.65 10.66 -1.62
C LEU A 169 19.12 9.22 -1.58
N GLU A 170 17.95 9.00 -0.98
CA GLU A 170 17.31 7.68 -0.96
C GLU A 170 16.88 7.24 -2.36
N GLU A 171 16.30 8.13 -3.16
CA GLU A 171 15.89 7.84 -4.55
C GLU A 171 17.09 7.51 -5.45
N LEU A 172 18.24 8.17 -5.22
CA LEU A 172 19.45 7.98 -6.06
C LEU A 172 20.34 6.80 -5.59
N TYR A 173 20.35 6.50 -4.30
CA TYR A 173 21.34 5.59 -3.69
C TYR A 173 20.73 4.58 -2.71
N GLY A 174 19.41 4.57 -2.50
CA GLY A 174 18.74 3.70 -1.51
C GLY A 174 18.83 2.20 -1.83
N ASP A 175 18.92 1.85 -3.13
CA ASP A 175 18.99 0.45 -3.59
C ASP A 175 20.44 -0.09 -3.67
N ALA A 176 21.44 0.65 -3.19
CA ALA A 176 22.87 0.28 -3.31
C ALA A 176 23.43 -0.43 -2.06
N GLY A 177 22.54 -1.00 -1.19
CA GLY A 177 22.93 -1.70 0.03
C GLY A 177 22.63 -3.18 0.05
#